data_a74cbe2abceabf036fe7acb86f2e4a73
#
_entry.id   a74cbe2abceabf036fe7acb86f2e4a73
#
_cell.length_a   1.000
_cell.length_b   1.000
_cell.length_c   1.000
_cell.angle_alpha   90.00
_cell.angle_beta   90.00
_cell.angle_gamma   90.00
#
_symmetry.space_group_name_H-M   'P 1'
#
loop_
_entity.id
_entity.type
_entity.pdbx_description
1 polymer ?
#
loop_
_entity_poly.entity_id
_entity_poly.type
_entity_poly.pdbx_seq_one_letter_code
_entity_poly.pdbx_strand_id
1 'polypeptide(L)'
;LGLMTGSEGLLGVITEVTVKILKTPEVVKAALVGFPTIEDAGKCVAQIIAEGCIPAGMEIMDKALTKATNDYSKAGYPTDAEAMMIIEFDGTEHDVEADMNKAKKIAEENNSSSLKISKSNSERLKFWAGRKAAFPACGVLAPDYMCMDGSIPRGKLAEVLKEISRLSKKYDLPVANAFHAGDGNLHPLIMFDANNEESLKKTEEFGAEILKYCVKVGGALT
;
A
#
# COMPACT_ATOMS: atom_id res chain seq x y z
N LEU A 1 14.01 -1.13 24.59
CA LEU A 1 13.59 -0.71 23.27
C LEU A 1 12.28 -1.39 22.87
N GLY A 2 12.21 -2.72 22.87
CA GLY A 2 11.01 -3.46 22.45
C GLY A 2 9.74 -3.14 23.25
N LEU A 3 9.86 -2.79 24.54
CA LEU A 3 8.72 -2.38 25.35
C LEU A 3 8.16 -1.00 24.95
N MET A 4 9.03 -0.07 24.56
CA MET A 4 8.64 1.29 24.18
C MET A 4 8.18 1.38 22.72
N THR A 5 8.68 0.51 21.86
CA THR A 5 8.27 0.45 20.46
C THR A 5 6.83 -0.04 20.37
N GLY A 6 5.94 0.74 19.73
CA GLY A 6 4.51 0.43 19.64
C GLY A 6 3.69 0.75 20.90
N SER A 7 4.26 1.46 21.88
CA SER A 7 3.56 1.81 23.13
C SER A 7 2.52 2.93 22.99
N GLU A 8 2.45 3.60 21.85
CA GLU A 8 1.51 4.69 21.55
C GLU A 8 1.45 5.81 22.62
N GLY A 9 2.57 6.03 23.31
CA GLY A 9 2.64 7.01 24.39
C GLY A 9 2.08 6.56 25.74
N LEU A 10 1.56 5.32 25.85
CA LEU A 10 0.95 4.81 27.09
C LEU A 10 1.97 4.51 28.18
N LEU A 11 3.23 4.24 27.82
CA LEU A 11 4.30 3.90 28.76
C LEU A 11 5.26 5.07 29.07
N GLY A 12 5.15 6.16 28.35
CA GLY A 12 5.98 7.33 28.52
C GLY A 12 6.16 8.14 27.24
N VAL A 13 6.91 9.24 27.35
CA VAL A 13 7.24 10.11 26.21
C VAL A 13 8.70 9.89 25.82
N ILE A 14 8.94 9.56 24.55
CA ILE A 14 10.29 9.42 24.00
C ILE A 14 10.80 10.82 23.67
N THR A 15 11.83 11.31 24.37
CA THR A 15 12.40 12.65 24.20
C THR A 15 13.64 12.65 23.30
N GLU A 16 14.37 11.55 23.26
CA GLU A 16 15.61 11.43 22.47
C GLU A 16 15.73 10.03 21.88
N VAL A 17 16.21 9.95 20.63
CA VAL A 17 16.47 8.68 19.94
C VAL A 17 17.86 8.74 19.29
N THR A 18 18.70 7.75 19.58
CA THR A 18 19.97 7.54 18.88
C THR A 18 19.81 6.49 17.80
N VAL A 19 20.07 6.85 16.54
CA VAL A 19 19.90 5.95 15.39
C VAL A 19 21.18 5.81 14.60
N LYS A 20 21.34 4.66 13.92
CA LYS A 20 22.37 4.49 12.91
C LYS A 20 21.91 5.21 11.63
N ILE A 21 22.74 6.11 11.12
CA ILE A 21 22.46 6.80 9.85
C ILE A 21 22.97 5.98 8.67
N LEU A 22 22.30 6.17 7.52
CA LEU A 22 22.71 5.63 6.23
C LEU A 22 23.35 6.74 5.38
N LYS A 23 24.21 6.36 4.42
CA LYS A 23 24.70 7.30 3.40
C LYS A 23 23.52 7.79 2.56
N THR A 24 23.47 9.08 2.26
CA THR A 24 22.49 9.63 1.30
C THR A 24 22.67 8.95 -0.06
N PRO A 25 21.60 8.42 -0.68
CA PRO A 25 21.70 7.77 -1.98
C PRO A 25 22.13 8.77 -3.06
N GLU A 26 22.85 8.29 -4.06
CA GLU A 26 23.32 9.10 -5.19
C GLU A 26 22.15 9.39 -6.14
N VAL A 27 21.30 8.38 -6.37
CA VAL A 27 20.14 8.42 -7.26
C VAL A 27 18.94 7.81 -6.58
N VAL A 28 17.77 8.38 -6.86
CA VAL A 28 16.46 7.81 -6.47
C VAL A 28 15.54 7.86 -7.69
N LYS A 29 14.98 6.72 -8.08
CA LYS A 29 13.99 6.61 -9.17
C LYS A 29 12.75 5.89 -8.69
N ALA A 30 11.58 6.37 -9.12
CA ALA A 30 10.32 5.69 -8.86
C ALA A 30 9.62 5.31 -10.17
N ALA A 31 8.82 4.26 -10.13
CA ALA A 31 7.93 3.87 -11.20
C ALA A 31 6.49 3.77 -10.73
N LEU A 32 5.55 4.13 -11.60
CA LEU A 32 4.14 3.81 -11.51
C LEU A 32 3.87 2.59 -12.38
N VAL A 33 3.21 1.58 -11.82
CA VAL A 33 2.87 0.35 -12.52
C VAL A 33 1.36 0.11 -12.37
N GLY A 34 0.65 -0.08 -13.49
CA GLY A 34 -0.76 -0.46 -13.49
C GLY A 34 -0.92 -1.96 -13.68
N PHE A 35 -1.92 -2.56 -13.04
CA PHE A 35 -2.24 -3.98 -13.15
C PHE A 35 -3.73 -4.19 -13.44
N PRO A 36 -4.09 -5.22 -14.24
CA PRO A 36 -5.48 -5.56 -14.53
C PRO A 36 -6.21 -6.20 -13.35
N THR A 37 -5.47 -6.70 -12.35
CA THR A 37 -6.03 -7.25 -11.11
C THR A 37 -5.15 -6.89 -9.91
N ILE A 38 -5.76 -6.83 -8.73
CA ILE A 38 -5.01 -6.59 -7.49
C ILE A 38 -4.16 -7.80 -7.09
N GLU A 39 -4.58 -9.00 -7.51
CA GLU A 39 -3.84 -10.24 -7.33
C GLU A 39 -2.53 -10.25 -8.12
N ASP A 40 -2.53 -9.74 -9.36
CA ASP A 40 -1.31 -9.64 -10.17
C ASP A 40 -0.33 -8.63 -9.56
N ALA A 41 -0.82 -7.51 -9.05
CA ALA A 41 0.01 -6.58 -8.29
C ALA A 41 0.64 -7.25 -7.04
N GLY A 42 -0.16 -8.01 -6.28
CA GLY A 42 0.33 -8.75 -5.11
C GLY A 42 1.37 -9.83 -5.45
N LYS A 43 1.21 -10.55 -6.56
CA LYS A 43 2.21 -11.52 -7.04
C LYS A 43 3.50 -10.83 -7.46
N CYS A 44 3.38 -9.70 -8.16
CA CYS A 44 4.52 -8.89 -8.57
C CYS A 44 5.37 -8.46 -7.35
N VAL A 45 4.73 -7.97 -6.29
CA VAL A 45 5.40 -7.64 -5.02
C VAL A 45 6.16 -8.83 -4.45
N ALA A 46 5.48 -9.97 -4.32
CA ALA A 46 6.08 -11.17 -3.77
C ALA A 46 7.31 -11.63 -4.58
N GLN A 47 7.21 -11.58 -5.91
CA GLN A 47 8.30 -11.97 -6.81
C GLN A 47 9.48 -10.99 -6.75
N ILE A 48 9.24 -9.68 -6.75
CA ILE A 48 10.30 -8.65 -6.61
C ILE A 48 11.15 -8.93 -5.36
N ILE A 49 10.50 -9.18 -4.22
CA ILE A 49 11.20 -9.46 -2.97
C ILE A 49 11.90 -10.83 -3.00
N ALA A 50 11.24 -11.86 -3.54
CA ALA A 50 11.81 -13.21 -3.63
C ALA A 50 13.06 -13.27 -4.50
N GLU A 51 13.13 -12.41 -5.50
CA GLU A 51 14.31 -12.28 -6.37
C GLU A 51 15.41 -11.36 -5.83
N GLY A 52 15.27 -10.89 -4.58
CA GLY A 52 16.29 -10.12 -3.87
C GLY A 52 16.32 -8.64 -4.23
N CYS A 53 15.33 -8.11 -4.97
CA CYS A 53 15.18 -6.67 -5.12
C CYS A 53 14.55 -6.12 -3.84
N ILE A 54 15.21 -5.16 -3.20
CA ILE A 54 14.73 -4.52 -1.97
C ILE A 54 14.47 -3.04 -2.28
N PRO A 55 13.24 -2.66 -2.66
CA PRO A 55 12.91 -1.27 -2.93
C PRO A 55 13.02 -0.40 -1.67
N ALA A 56 13.35 0.88 -1.85
CA ALA A 56 13.25 1.89 -0.80
C ALA A 56 11.80 2.15 -0.39
N GLY A 57 10.85 1.92 -1.29
CA GLY A 57 9.41 1.96 -1.02
C GLY A 57 8.61 1.21 -2.08
N MET A 58 7.56 0.53 -1.65
CA MET A 58 6.64 -0.16 -2.55
C MET A 58 5.22 -0.10 -1.99
N GLU A 59 4.35 0.60 -2.71
CA GLU A 59 3.00 0.94 -2.32
C GLU A 59 1.99 0.43 -3.34
N ILE A 60 0.85 -0.07 -2.89
CA ILE A 60 -0.27 -0.44 -3.76
C ILE A 60 -1.52 0.34 -3.36
N MET A 61 -2.30 0.75 -4.35
CA MET A 61 -3.67 1.22 -4.19
C MET A 61 -4.58 0.50 -5.19
N ASP A 62 -5.81 0.20 -4.76
CA ASP A 62 -6.84 -0.30 -5.66
C ASP A 62 -7.40 0.81 -6.57
N LYS A 63 -8.24 0.45 -7.53
CA LYS A 63 -8.81 1.36 -8.52
C LYS A 63 -9.60 2.50 -7.89
N ALA A 64 -10.42 2.20 -6.89
CA ALA A 64 -11.29 3.20 -6.26
C ALA A 64 -10.45 4.29 -5.62
N LEU A 65 -9.46 3.90 -4.82
CA LEU A 65 -8.56 4.83 -4.15
C LEU A 65 -7.61 5.53 -5.14
N THR A 66 -7.10 4.81 -6.14
CA THR A 66 -6.25 5.38 -7.20
C THR A 66 -6.98 6.51 -7.92
N LYS A 67 -8.25 6.30 -8.29
CA LYS A 67 -9.07 7.31 -8.95
C LYS A 67 -9.34 8.52 -8.05
N ALA A 68 -9.83 8.29 -6.83
CA ALA A 68 -10.08 9.34 -5.86
C ALA A 68 -8.83 10.18 -5.59
N THR A 69 -7.70 9.53 -5.37
CA THR A 69 -6.41 10.16 -5.12
C THR A 69 -5.89 10.94 -6.33
N ASN A 70 -6.05 10.39 -7.54
CA ASN A 70 -5.64 11.09 -8.76
C ASN A 70 -6.51 12.32 -9.02
N ASP A 71 -7.82 12.23 -8.77
CA ASP A 71 -8.74 13.37 -8.92
C ASP A 71 -8.42 14.48 -7.92
N TYR A 72 -8.01 14.12 -6.70
CA TYR A 72 -7.61 15.06 -5.66
C TYR A 72 -6.25 15.72 -5.93
N SER A 73 -5.21 14.92 -6.27
CA SER A 73 -3.81 15.36 -6.33
C SER A 73 -3.29 15.65 -7.72
N LYS A 74 -3.99 15.19 -8.77
CA LYS A 74 -3.55 15.25 -10.19
C LYS A 74 -2.15 14.63 -10.40
N ALA A 75 -1.89 13.52 -9.70
CA ALA A 75 -0.59 12.84 -9.71
C ALA A 75 -0.26 12.16 -11.06
N GLY A 76 -1.27 11.92 -11.91
CA GLY A 76 -1.10 11.26 -13.20
C GLY A 76 -1.04 9.73 -13.08
N TYR A 77 -1.84 9.19 -12.18
CA TYR A 77 -1.95 7.74 -11.93
C TYR A 77 -2.72 7.02 -13.05
N PRO A 78 -2.46 5.72 -13.27
CA PRO A 78 -3.18 4.89 -14.23
C PRO A 78 -4.57 4.51 -13.67
N THR A 79 -5.55 5.40 -13.85
CA THR A 79 -6.91 5.26 -13.27
C THR A 79 -7.78 4.23 -13.98
N ASP A 80 -7.34 3.70 -15.11
CA ASP A 80 -7.92 2.59 -15.87
C ASP A 80 -7.52 1.21 -15.32
N ALA A 81 -6.39 1.12 -14.60
CA ALA A 81 -5.94 -0.11 -13.96
C ALA A 81 -6.79 -0.47 -12.73
N GLU A 82 -6.95 -1.78 -12.45
CA GLU A 82 -7.64 -2.27 -11.25
C GLU A 82 -6.78 -2.14 -9.98
N ALA A 83 -5.45 -2.13 -10.14
CA ALA A 83 -4.50 -1.79 -9.09
C ALA A 83 -3.35 -0.97 -9.64
N MET A 84 -2.85 -0.05 -8.83
CA MET A 84 -1.67 0.76 -9.11
C MET A 84 -0.60 0.50 -8.05
N MET A 85 0.63 0.33 -8.50
CA MET A 85 1.79 0.20 -7.63
C MET A 85 2.76 1.36 -7.86
N ILE A 86 3.29 1.94 -6.78
CA ILE A 86 4.49 2.77 -6.79
C ILE A 86 5.63 1.90 -6.30
N ILE A 87 6.74 1.88 -7.03
CA ILE A 87 7.97 1.25 -6.60
C ILE A 87 9.12 2.25 -6.72
N GLU A 88 9.95 2.36 -5.68
CA GLU A 88 11.09 3.28 -5.63
C GLU A 88 12.35 2.52 -5.27
N PHE A 89 13.43 2.80 -6.00
CA PHE A 89 14.76 2.32 -5.70
C PHE A 89 15.70 3.50 -5.46
N ASP A 90 16.61 3.33 -4.52
CA ASP A 90 17.64 4.29 -4.17
C ASP A 90 19.01 3.60 -4.03
N GLY A 91 20.11 4.34 -4.29
CA GLY A 91 21.45 3.80 -4.22
C GLY A 91 22.40 4.45 -5.19
N THR A 92 23.37 3.65 -5.72
CA THR A 92 24.20 4.09 -6.84
C THR A 92 23.42 4.08 -8.15
N GLU A 93 23.85 4.84 -9.15
CA GLU A 93 23.15 4.88 -10.45
C GLU A 93 23.06 3.49 -11.09
N HIS A 94 24.16 2.70 -10.99
CA HIS A 94 24.21 1.35 -11.53
C HIS A 94 23.22 0.40 -10.86
N ASP A 95 23.16 0.40 -9.52
CA ASP A 95 22.27 -0.49 -8.76
C ASP A 95 20.81 -0.14 -9.01
N VAL A 96 20.48 1.17 -8.97
CA VAL A 96 19.11 1.65 -9.22
C VAL A 96 18.63 1.31 -10.63
N GLU A 97 19.52 1.39 -11.63
CA GLU A 97 19.16 1.01 -13.01
C GLU A 97 18.97 -0.50 -13.15
N ALA A 98 19.84 -1.30 -12.55
CA ALA A 98 19.73 -2.76 -12.55
C ALA A 98 18.45 -3.24 -11.88
N ASP A 99 18.15 -2.74 -10.68
CA ASP A 99 16.95 -3.10 -9.91
C ASP A 99 15.65 -2.63 -10.61
N MET A 100 15.67 -1.42 -11.18
CA MET A 100 14.51 -0.90 -11.94
C MET A 100 14.23 -1.74 -13.19
N ASN A 101 15.26 -2.15 -13.93
CA ASN A 101 15.10 -3.02 -15.10
C ASN A 101 14.61 -4.41 -14.70
N LYS A 102 15.09 -4.95 -13.59
CA LYS A 102 14.61 -6.23 -13.06
C LYS A 102 13.16 -6.15 -12.60
N ALA A 103 12.79 -5.11 -11.84
CA ALA A 103 11.42 -4.88 -11.41
C ALA A 103 10.46 -4.68 -12.59
N LYS A 104 10.91 -3.98 -13.65
CA LYS A 104 10.14 -3.84 -14.89
C LYS A 104 9.83 -5.21 -15.53
N LYS A 105 10.84 -6.07 -15.67
CA LYS A 105 10.67 -7.42 -16.22
C LYS A 105 9.69 -8.24 -15.39
N ILE A 106 9.83 -8.20 -14.05
CA ILE A 106 8.91 -8.90 -13.14
C ILE A 106 7.48 -8.37 -13.26
N ALA A 107 7.31 -7.05 -13.41
CA ALA A 107 6.00 -6.46 -13.60
C ALA A 107 5.34 -6.94 -14.92
N GLU A 108 6.11 -7.01 -16.01
CA GLU A 108 5.65 -7.54 -17.30
C GLU A 108 5.26 -9.03 -17.19
N GLU A 109 6.03 -9.85 -16.49
CA GLU A 109 5.73 -11.25 -16.19
C GLU A 109 4.45 -11.44 -15.37
N ASN A 110 4.09 -10.43 -14.56
CA ASN A 110 2.86 -10.39 -13.75
C ASN A 110 1.75 -9.53 -14.40
N ASN A 111 1.68 -9.49 -15.72
CA ASN A 111 0.62 -8.88 -16.51
C ASN A 111 0.45 -7.37 -16.31
N SER A 112 1.50 -6.60 -15.97
CA SER A 112 1.35 -5.16 -15.86
C SER A 112 0.77 -4.54 -17.14
N SER A 113 -0.26 -3.70 -17.01
CA SER A 113 -0.91 -3.03 -18.14
C SER A 113 -0.20 -1.73 -18.55
N SER A 114 0.56 -1.15 -17.64
CA SER A 114 1.33 0.07 -17.88
C SER A 114 2.50 0.17 -16.91
N LEU A 115 3.58 0.84 -17.36
CA LEU A 115 4.72 1.16 -16.51
C LEU A 115 5.31 2.51 -16.92
N LYS A 116 5.49 3.41 -15.96
CA LYS A 116 6.05 4.74 -16.18
C LYS A 116 7.12 5.03 -15.13
N ILE A 117 8.38 5.13 -15.58
CA ILE A 117 9.51 5.50 -14.72
C ILE A 117 9.62 7.03 -14.65
N SER A 118 9.88 7.57 -13.47
CA SER A 118 10.09 9.00 -13.26
C SER A 118 11.33 9.49 -14.02
N LYS A 119 11.15 10.58 -14.80
CA LYS A 119 12.22 11.20 -15.59
C LYS A 119 12.99 12.29 -14.82
N SER A 120 12.45 12.68 -13.66
CA SER A 120 13.03 13.72 -12.81
C SER A 120 12.63 13.53 -11.36
N ASN A 121 13.36 14.16 -10.44
CA ASN A 121 13.00 14.19 -9.03
C ASN A 121 11.62 14.87 -8.80
N SER A 122 11.29 15.88 -9.59
CA SER A 122 9.98 16.53 -9.52
C SER A 122 8.84 15.56 -9.87
N GLU A 123 9.00 14.76 -10.92
CA GLU A 123 8.00 13.73 -11.29
C GLU A 123 7.90 12.64 -10.23
N ARG A 124 9.03 12.17 -9.70
CA ARG A 124 9.07 11.23 -8.57
C ARG A 124 8.29 11.75 -7.36
N LEU A 125 8.56 12.98 -6.96
CA LEU A 125 7.87 13.62 -5.83
C LEU A 125 6.37 13.78 -6.10
N LYS A 126 5.95 13.99 -7.35
CA LYS A 126 4.54 14.03 -7.75
C LYS A 126 3.84 12.68 -7.54
N PHE A 127 4.53 11.56 -7.86
CA PHE A 127 3.99 10.22 -7.58
C PHE A 127 3.73 10.03 -6.10
N TRP A 128 4.69 10.39 -5.25
CA TRP A 128 4.55 10.28 -3.79
C TRP A 128 3.54 11.26 -3.19
N ALA A 129 3.43 12.47 -3.74
CA ALA A 129 2.44 13.44 -3.29
C ALA A 129 1.01 12.89 -3.45
N GLY A 130 0.75 12.20 -4.55
CA GLY A 130 -0.51 11.48 -4.72
C GLY A 130 -0.73 10.44 -3.63
N ARG A 131 0.23 9.53 -3.39
CA ARG A 131 0.08 8.49 -2.36
C ARG A 131 -0.17 9.07 -0.95
N LYS A 132 0.50 10.17 -0.62
CA LYS A 132 0.28 10.90 0.65
C LYS A 132 -1.12 11.50 0.76
N ALA A 133 -1.77 11.77 -0.36
CA ALA A 133 -3.13 12.30 -0.42
C ALA A 133 -4.22 11.19 -0.36
N ALA A 134 -3.85 9.91 -0.25
CA ALA A 134 -4.79 8.79 -0.30
C ALA A 134 -5.86 8.88 0.81
N PHE A 135 -5.47 9.11 2.05
CA PHE A 135 -6.42 9.22 3.16
C PHE A 135 -7.37 10.43 3.02
N PRO A 136 -6.88 11.67 2.78
CA PRO A 136 -7.78 12.79 2.51
C PRO A 136 -8.70 12.56 1.32
N ALA A 137 -8.24 11.86 0.27
CA ALA A 137 -9.03 11.57 -0.91
C ALA A 137 -10.20 10.60 -0.65
N CYS A 138 -10.15 9.80 0.43
CA CYS A 138 -11.24 8.90 0.81
C CYS A 138 -12.56 9.63 1.09
N GLY A 139 -12.50 10.90 1.51
CA GLY A 139 -13.68 11.71 1.77
C GLY A 139 -14.61 11.95 0.57
N VAL A 140 -14.16 11.64 -0.66
CA VAL A 140 -15.05 11.66 -1.84
C VAL A 140 -15.74 10.31 -2.08
N LEU A 141 -15.32 9.24 -1.39
CA LEU A 141 -15.87 7.89 -1.56
C LEU A 141 -17.02 7.62 -0.58
N ALA A 142 -16.91 8.11 0.65
CA ALA A 142 -17.95 7.98 1.68
C ALA A 142 -17.78 9.08 2.74
N PRO A 143 -18.82 9.34 3.57
CA PRO A 143 -18.73 10.30 4.67
C PRO A 143 -17.65 9.93 5.68
N ASP A 144 -17.51 8.64 5.99
CA ASP A 144 -16.58 8.10 6.97
C ASP A 144 -15.84 6.89 6.42
N TYR A 145 -14.70 6.57 7.02
CA TYR A 145 -14.00 5.32 6.79
C TYR A 145 -13.37 4.80 8.09
N MET A 146 -13.28 3.50 8.21
CA MET A 146 -12.55 2.82 9.28
C MET A 146 -11.33 2.13 8.70
N CYS A 147 -10.14 2.54 9.13
CA CYS A 147 -8.89 1.93 8.72
C CYS A 147 -8.59 0.71 9.60
N MET A 148 -8.43 -0.44 8.97
CA MET A 148 -7.93 -1.64 9.63
C MET A 148 -6.43 -1.77 9.37
N ASP A 149 -5.66 -1.94 10.42
CA ASP A 149 -4.20 -1.99 10.33
C ASP A 149 -3.68 -3.37 10.76
N GLY A 150 -3.07 -4.07 9.82
CA GLY A 150 -2.54 -5.41 10.04
C GLY A 150 -1.36 -5.73 9.15
N SER A 151 -0.37 -6.41 9.71
CA SER A 151 0.79 -6.88 8.97
C SER A 151 0.64 -8.34 8.62
N ILE A 152 1.05 -8.73 7.41
CA ILE A 152 1.01 -10.11 6.93
C ILE A 152 2.32 -10.52 6.26
N PRO A 153 2.64 -11.82 6.18
CA PRO A 153 3.73 -12.27 5.33
C PRO A 153 3.49 -11.84 3.88
N ARG A 154 4.47 -11.21 3.24
CA ARG A 154 4.35 -10.64 1.88
C ARG A 154 3.83 -11.62 0.82
N GLY A 155 4.23 -12.90 0.92
CA GLY A 155 3.72 -13.96 0.04
C GLY A 155 2.23 -14.29 0.20
N LYS A 156 1.56 -13.74 1.24
CA LYS A 156 0.13 -13.89 1.51
C LYS A 156 -0.72 -12.71 1.00
N LEU A 157 -0.09 -11.69 0.43
CA LEU A 157 -0.77 -10.47 0.04
C LEU A 157 -1.97 -10.73 -0.90
N ALA A 158 -1.77 -11.46 -1.99
CA ALA A 158 -2.85 -11.77 -2.94
C ALA A 158 -4.00 -12.56 -2.29
N GLU A 159 -3.69 -13.51 -1.40
CA GLU A 159 -4.68 -14.29 -0.65
C GLU A 159 -5.54 -13.40 0.25
N VAL A 160 -4.91 -12.50 1.00
CA VAL A 160 -5.59 -11.61 1.95
C VAL A 160 -6.44 -10.57 1.22
N LEU A 161 -5.96 -10.01 0.11
CA LEU A 161 -6.71 -9.07 -0.72
C LEU A 161 -7.99 -9.71 -1.29
N LYS A 162 -7.91 -10.97 -1.72
CA LYS A 162 -9.07 -11.73 -2.16
C LYS A 162 -10.08 -11.93 -1.02
N GLU A 163 -9.60 -12.21 0.19
CA GLU A 163 -10.49 -12.34 1.36
C GLU A 163 -11.14 -11.01 1.72
N ILE A 164 -10.43 -9.89 1.72
CA ILE A 164 -10.99 -8.55 1.93
C ILE A 164 -12.11 -8.27 0.92
N SER A 165 -11.88 -8.58 -0.36
CA SER A 165 -12.91 -8.43 -1.40
C SER A 165 -14.13 -9.31 -1.15
N ARG A 166 -13.93 -10.55 -0.65
CA ARG A 166 -15.03 -11.45 -0.27
C ARG A 166 -15.84 -10.89 0.91
N LEU A 167 -15.15 -10.38 1.91
CA LEU A 167 -15.76 -9.79 3.09
C LEU A 167 -16.53 -8.50 2.76
N SER A 168 -16.00 -7.65 1.90
CA SER A 168 -16.69 -6.46 1.39
C SER A 168 -18.07 -6.83 0.79
N LYS A 169 -18.11 -7.88 -0.02
CA LYS A 169 -19.37 -8.39 -0.59
C LYS A 169 -20.31 -9.00 0.48
N LYS A 170 -19.73 -9.70 1.49
CA LYS A 170 -20.51 -10.31 2.59
C LYS A 170 -21.22 -9.27 3.42
N TYR A 171 -20.56 -8.16 3.74
CA TYR A 171 -21.07 -7.09 4.59
C TYR A 171 -21.82 -6.00 3.81
N ASP A 172 -21.76 -6.06 2.46
CA ASP A 172 -22.27 -5.02 1.56
C ASP A 172 -21.74 -3.62 1.90
N LEU A 173 -20.44 -3.56 2.18
CA LEU A 173 -19.72 -2.33 2.48
C LEU A 173 -18.53 -2.18 1.52
N PRO A 174 -18.38 -1.03 0.84
CA PRO A 174 -17.22 -0.78 0.01
C PRO A 174 -15.94 -0.73 0.83
N VAL A 175 -14.84 -1.20 0.26
CA VAL A 175 -13.51 -1.09 0.84
C VAL A 175 -12.56 -0.50 -0.20
N ALA A 176 -11.77 0.47 0.21
CA ALA A 176 -10.67 1.00 -0.57
C ALA A 176 -9.34 0.59 0.08
N ASN A 177 -8.35 0.28 -0.73
CA ASN A 177 -7.13 -0.35 -0.24
C ASN A 177 -5.90 0.48 -0.56
N ALA A 178 -5.11 0.78 0.48
CA ALA A 178 -3.77 1.34 0.38
C ALA A 178 -2.82 0.52 1.24
N PHE A 179 -1.69 0.09 0.67
CA PHE A 179 -0.79 -0.84 1.36
C PHE A 179 0.65 -0.38 1.27
N HIS A 180 1.41 -0.59 2.37
CA HIS A 180 2.85 -0.67 2.32
C HIS A 180 3.25 -2.08 1.85
N ALA A 181 3.14 -2.31 0.54
CA ALA A 181 3.27 -3.65 -0.02
C ALA A 181 4.65 -4.26 0.21
N GLY A 182 5.70 -3.42 0.26
CA GLY A 182 7.07 -3.83 0.58
C GLY A 182 7.23 -4.41 1.99
N ASP A 183 6.41 -3.95 2.94
CA ASP A 183 6.49 -4.35 4.35
C ASP A 183 5.44 -5.42 4.70
N GLY A 184 4.41 -5.61 3.87
CA GLY A 184 3.27 -6.47 4.14
C GLY A 184 2.27 -5.81 5.09
N ASN A 185 2.33 -4.49 5.28
CA ASN A 185 1.39 -3.75 6.11
C ASN A 185 0.21 -3.27 5.27
N LEU A 186 -0.99 -3.64 5.71
CA LEU A 186 -2.26 -3.43 5.02
C LEU A 186 -3.06 -2.33 5.71
N HIS A 187 -3.65 -1.43 4.92
CA HIS A 187 -4.59 -0.41 5.38
C HIS A 187 -5.89 -0.51 4.56
N PRO A 188 -6.71 -1.56 4.70
CA PRO A 188 -8.03 -1.55 4.12
C PRO A 188 -8.90 -0.51 4.82
N LEU A 189 -9.49 0.36 4.03
CA LEU A 189 -10.35 1.46 4.46
C LEU A 189 -11.80 1.04 4.18
N ILE A 190 -12.54 0.63 5.21
CA ILE A 190 -13.95 0.26 5.09
C ILE A 190 -14.76 1.55 5.04
N MET A 191 -15.47 1.77 3.94
CA MET A 191 -16.29 2.96 3.71
C MET A 191 -17.66 2.79 4.32
N PHE A 192 -18.13 3.77 5.12
CA PHE A 192 -19.43 3.69 5.80
C PHE A 192 -19.97 5.08 6.13
N ASP A 193 -21.14 5.13 6.78
CA ASP A 193 -21.72 6.33 7.37
C ASP A 193 -21.87 6.12 8.88
N ALA A 194 -21.13 6.87 9.68
CA ALA A 194 -21.14 6.78 11.14
C ALA A 194 -22.48 7.22 11.77
N ASN A 195 -23.32 7.96 11.05
CA ASN A 195 -24.66 8.32 11.50
C ASN A 195 -25.66 7.17 11.37
N ASN A 196 -25.28 6.07 10.70
CA ASN A 196 -26.09 4.87 10.55
C ASN A 196 -25.54 3.77 11.48
N GLU A 197 -26.24 3.48 12.59
CA GLU A 197 -25.82 2.50 13.60
C GLU A 197 -25.64 1.08 13.02
N GLU A 198 -26.46 0.67 12.04
CA GLU A 198 -26.32 -0.63 11.39
C GLU A 198 -25.05 -0.68 10.54
N SER A 199 -24.76 0.41 9.81
CA SER A 199 -23.53 0.55 9.02
C SER A 199 -22.29 0.48 9.91
N LEU A 200 -22.30 1.21 11.03
CA LEU A 200 -21.19 1.20 11.99
C LEU A 200 -20.94 -0.21 12.54
N LYS A 201 -22.00 -0.90 13.00
CA LYS A 201 -21.88 -2.26 13.52
C LYS A 201 -21.33 -3.25 12.48
N LYS A 202 -21.84 -3.19 11.23
CA LYS A 202 -21.31 -4.02 10.13
C LYS A 202 -19.84 -3.72 9.85
N THR A 203 -19.42 -2.44 9.94
CA THR A 203 -18.04 -2.03 9.75
C THR A 203 -17.13 -2.61 10.82
N GLU A 204 -17.54 -2.59 12.08
CA GLU A 204 -16.78 -3.18 13.19
C GLU A 204 -16.64 -4.71 13.03
N GLU A 205 -17.72 -5.40 12.68
CA GLU A 205 -17.70 -6.85 12.42
C GLU A 205 -16.80 -7.19 11.23
N PHE A 206 -16.91 -6.45 10.13
CA PHE A 206 -16.06 -6.61 8.95
C PHE A 206 -14.58 -6.40 9.29
N GLY A 207 -14.27 -5.30 9.99
CA GLY A 207 -12.90 -5.00 10.43
C GLY A 207 -12.33 -6.10 11.30
N ALA A 208 -13.10 -6.61 12.26
CA ALA A 208 -12.69 -7.71 13.12
C ALA A 208 -12.40 -9.00 12.34
N GLU A 209 -13.16 -9.32 11.28
CA GLU A 209 -12.87 -10.47 10.42
C GLU A 209 -11.58 -10.28 9.61
N ILE A 210 -11.30 -9.08 9.09
CA ILE A 210 -10.03 -8.77 8.41
C ILE A 210 -8.85 -9.03 9.36
N LEU A 211 -8.90 -8.45 10.55
CA LEU A 211 -7.81 -8.56 11.53
C LEU A 211 -7.58 -10.01 11.97
N LYS A 212 -8.66 -10.75 12.24
CA LYS A 212 -8.56 -12.21 12.54
C LYS A 212 -7.93 -13.00 11.40
N TYR A 213 -8.25 -12.61 10.16
CA TYR A 213 -7.66 -13.27 9.00
C TYR A 213 -6.17 -12.96 8.85
N CYS A 214 -5.74 -11.71 9.10
CA CYS A 214 -4.33 -11.35 9.14
C CYS A 214 -3.55 -12.23 10.13
N VAL A 215 -4.06 -12.39 11.33
CA VAL A 215 -3.44 -13.30 12.34
C VAL A 215 -3.42 -14.76 11.88
N LYS A 216 -4.53 -15.25 11.29
CA LYS A 216 -4.64 -16.63 10.78
C LYS A 216 -3.59 -16.96 9.72
N VAL A 217 -3.19 -16.02 8.88
CA VAL A 217 -2.17 -16.24 7.85
C VAL A 217 -0.74 -16.05 8.35
N GLY A 218 -0.55 -15.86 9.66
CA GLY A 218 0.75 -15.71 10.30
C GLY A 218 1.21 -14.23 10.41
N GLY A 219 0.29 -13.31 10.35
CA GLY A 219 0.51 -11.88 10.54
C GLY A 219 0.30 -11.41 11.98
N ALA A 220 0.33 -10.10 12.16
CA ALA A 220 0.10 -9.40 13.42
C ALA A 220 -0.82 -8.20 13.21
N LEU A 221 -1.35 -7.68 14.31
CA LEU A 221 -2.07 -6.39 14.33
C LEU A 221 -1.05 -5.28 14.60
N THR A 222 -1.28 -4.13 14.01
CA THR A 222 -0.43 -2.94 14.22
C THR A 222 -1.22 -1.81 14.86
#